data_1ce1bc3265c63a351c1482447da3e49b
#
_entry.id   1ce1bc3265c63a351c1482447da3e49b
#
_cell.length_a   1.000
_cell.length_b   1.000
_cell.length_c   1.000
_cell.angle_alpha   90.00
_cell.angle_beta   90.00
_cell.angle_gamma   90.00
#
_symmetry.space_group_name_H-M   'P 1'
#
loop_
_entity.id
_entity.type
_entity.pdbx_description
1 polymer ?
#
loop_
_entity_poly.entity_id
_entity_poly.type
_entity_poly.pdbx_seq_one_letter_code
_entity_poly.pdbx_strand_id
1 'polypeptide(L)'
;MTPPLFHIGEVVATHGVFTHLEQHRIAAFPYLRRHACGDWGMVPPEDAAANRFAVEHGARVLSSYDIAGKRVWIITEADRGMTTLLFPDEY
;
A
#
# COMPACT_ATOMS: atom_id res chain seq x y z
N MET A 1 11.08 -16.89 2.95
CA MET A 1 10.42 -15.70 2.40
C MET A 1 8.92 -15.93 2.34
N THR A 2 8.14 -15.00 2.85
CA THR A 2 6.69 -15.13 2.86
C THR A 2 6.14 -14.80 1.47
N PRO A 3 5.34 -15.68 0.86
CA PRO A 3 4.74 -15.38 -0.43
C PRO A 3 3.68 -14.27 -0.29
N PRO A 4 3.45 -13.48 -1.33
CA PRO A 4 2.41 -12.46 -1.29
C PRO A 4 1.02 -13.09 -1.17
N LEU A 5 0.12 -12.39 -0.48
CA LEU A 5 -1.27 -12.82 -0.30
C LEU A 5 -2.14 -12.49 -1.50
N PHE A 6 -1.71 -11.55 -2.33
CA PHE A 6 -2.47 -11.12 -3.51
C PHE A 6 -1.51 -10.46 -4.51
N HIS A 7 -1.97 -10.34 -5.75
CA HIS A 7 -1.20 -9.67 -6.80
C HIS A 7 -1.38 -8.15 -6.68
N ILE A 8 -0.31 -7.39 -6.92
CA ILE A 8 -0.36 -5.94 -6.84
C ILE A 8 -0.56 -5.27 -8.21
N GLY A 9 -0.40 -6.02 -9.29
CA GLY A 9 -0.60 -5.49 -10.63
C GLY A 9 0.40 -4.40 -11.00
N GLU A 10 -0.05 -3.44 -11.79
CA GLU A 10 0.76 -2.29 -12.16
C GLU A 10 0.91 -1.36 -10.96
N VAL A 11 2.15 -0.94 -10.68
CA VAL A 11 2.41 -0.05 -9.55
C VAL A 11 2.57 1.38 -10.07
N VAL A 12 1.78 2.29 -9.51
CA VAL A 12 1.86 3.71 -9.83
C VAL A 12 1.97 4.53 -8.54
N ALA A 13 2.58 5.70 -8.63
CA ALA A 13 2.69 6.63 -7.51
C ALA A 13 2.24 8.00 -7.97
N THR A 14 1.58 8.74 -7.08
CA THR A 14 1.30 10.15 -7.37
C THR A 14 2.62 10.90 -7.49
N HIS A 15 2.60 12.02 -8.17
CA HIS A 15 3.79 12.87 -8.30
C HIS A 15 4.34 13.26 -6.93
N GLY A 16 3.43 13.58 -5.98
CA GLY A 16 3.82 13.95 -4.63
C GLY A 16 4.58 12.85 -3.91
N VAL A 17 4.08 11.61 -3.95
CA VAL A 17 4.76 10.49 -3.30
C VAL A 17 6.06 10.16 -4.03
N PHE A 18 6.05 10.15 -5.36
CA PHE A 18 7.26 9.89 -6.14
C PHE A 18 8.38 10.87 -5.76
N THR A 19 8.06 12.16 -5.72
CA THR A 19 9.03 13.20 -5.36
C THR A 19 9.53 13.01 -3.93
N HIS A 20 8.63 12.70 -3.00
CA HIS A 20 8.98 12.51 -1.60
C HIS A 20 9.97 11.34 -1.42
N LEU A 21 9.69 10.21 -2.07
CA LEU A 21 10.58 9.05 -2.00
C LEU A 21 11.92 9.36 -2.63
N GLU A 22 11.93 10.05 -3.76
CA GLU A 22 13.17 10.40 -4.45
C GLU A 22 14.03 11.35 -3.63
N GLN A 23 13.42 12.38 -3.03
CA GLN A 23 14.14 13.34 -2.19
C GLN A 23 14.80 12.70 -0.98
N HIS A 24 14.15 11.67 -0.42
CA HIS A 24 14.66 10.96 0.76
C HIS A 24 15.43 9.69 0.41
N ARG A 25 15.62 9.42 -0.88
CA ARG A 25 16.34 8.25 -1.39
C ARG A 25 15.80 6.95 -0.82
N ILE A 26 14.46 6.82 -0.81
CA ILE A 26 13.76 5.67 -0.26
C ILE A 26 13.16 4.87 -1.42
N ALA A 27 13.42 3.56 -1.44
CA ALA A 27 12.81 2.66 -2.41
C ALA A 27 11.41 2.29 -1.95
N ALA A 28 10.46 2.22 -2.89
CA ALA A 28 9.09 1.81 -2.59
C ALA A 28 8.98 0.30 -2.33
N PHE A 29 9.87 -0.50 -2.90
CA PHE A 29 9.74 -1.95 -2.90
C PHE A 29 9.54 -2.58 -1.51
N PRO A 30 10.31 -2.21 -0.47
CA PRO A 30 10.09 -2.82 0.86
C PRO A 30 8.69 -2.60 1.40
N TYR A 31 8.09 -1.46 1.12
CA TYR A 31 6.73 -1.15 1.57
C TYR A 31 5.68 -1.90 0.75
N LEU A 32 5.89 -1.99 -0.56
CA LEU A 32 5.02 -2.79 -1.43
C LEU A 32 5.03 -4.25 -1.01
N ARG A 33 6.20 -4.77 -0.62
CA ARG A 33 6.33 -6.13 -0.14
C ARG A 33 5.56 -6.33 1.17
N ARG A 34 5.68 -5.41 2.12
CA ARG A 34 4.93 -5.47 3.37
C ARG A 34 3.43 -5.47 3.09
N HIS A 35 2.99 -4.58 2.21
CA HIS A 35 1.59 -4.49 1.80
C HIS A 35 1.08 -5.81 1.24
N ALA A 36 1.80 -6.41 0.30
CA ALA A 36 1.39 -7.65 -0.34
C ALA A 36 1.40 -8.85 0.60
N CYS A 37 2.20 -8.79 1.67
CA CYS A 37 2.32 -9.88 2.64
C CYS A 37 1.46 -9.73 3.88
N GLY A 38 0.60 -8.72 3.93
CA GLY A 38 -0.35 -8.56 5.04
C GLY A 38 0.14 -7.72 6.19
N ASP A 39 1.26 -7.03 6.04
CA ASP A 39 1.74 -6.05 7.02
C ASP A 39 1.26 -4.68 6.56
N TRP A 40 0.07 -4.29 6.99
CA TRP A 40 -0.60 -3.08 6.48
C TRP A 40 -0.22 -1.82 7.24
N GLY A 41 0.78 -1.91 8.11
CA GLY A 41 1.32 -0.75 8.80
C GLY A 41 0.37 -0.21 9.85
N MET A 42 0.09 1.08 9.78
CA MET A 42 -0.58 1.83 10.84
C MET A 42 -2.10 1.93 10.64
N VAL A 43 -2.73 0.96 10.01
CA VAL A 43 -4.18 0.96 9.87
C VAL A 43 -4.85 0.59 11.20
N PRO A 44 -6.04 1.16 11.50
CA PRO A 44 -6.79 0.76 12.69
C PRO A 44 -7.22 -0.71 12.63
N PRO A 45 -7.54 -1.34 13.78
CA PRO A 45 -7.95 -2.75 13.79
C PRO A 45 -9.12 -3.08 12.88
N GLU A 46 -10.12 -2.19 12.77
CA GLU A 46 -11.26 -2.41 11.88
C GLU A 46 -10.86 -2.39 10.40
N ASP A 47 -9.87 -1.57 10.04
CA ASP A 47 -9.36 -1.53 8.67
C ASP A 47 -8.50 -2.76 8.39
N ALA A 48 -7.74 -3.24 9.38
CA ALA A 48 -7.01 -4.48 9.23
C ALA A 48 -7.95 -5.66 9.00
N ALA A 49 -9.08 -5.69 9.72
CA ALA A 49 -10.09 -6.72 9.53
C ALA A 49 -10.70 -6.62 8.14
N ALA A 50 -10.97 -5.41 7.66
CA ALA A 50 -11.47 -5.19 6.30
C ALA A 50 -10.47 -5.67 5.26
N ASN A 51 -9.18 -5.46 5.49
CA ASN A 51 -8.13 -5.95 4.58
C ASN A 51 -8.10 -7.48 4.53
N ARG A 52 -8.23 -8.15 5.68
CA ARG A 52 -8.27 -9.61 5.70
C ARG A 52 -9.45 -10.14 4.89
N PHE A 53 -10.61 -9.52 5.04
CA PHE A 53 -11.78 -9.84 4.23
C PHE A 53 -11.50 -9.59 2.75
N ALA A 54 -10.87 -8.46 2.44
CA ALA A 54 -10.57 -8.06 1.06
C ALA A 54 -9.64 -9.06 0.36
N VAL A 55 -8.63 -9.58 1.08
CA VAL A 55 -7.72 -10.58 0.52
C VAL A 55 -8.49 -11.84 0.13
N GLU A 56 -9.43 -12.27 0.96
CA GLU A 56 -10.19 -13.50 0.71
C GLU A 56 -11.27 -13.33 -0.34
N HIS A 57 -11.85 -12.14 -0.46
CA HIS A 57 -13.06 -11.93 -1.26
C HIS A 57 -12.89 -10.99 -2.45
N GLY A 58 -11.65 -10.56 -2.71
CA GLY A 58 -11.37 -9.73 -3.90
C GLY A 58 -11.88 -8.30 -3.78
N ALA A 59 -11.70 -7.69 -2.61
CA ALA A 59 -12.00 -6.27 -2.42
C ALA A 59 -10.70 -5.46 -2.35
N ARG A 60 -10.83 -4.13 -2.26
CA ARG A 60 -9.69 -3.22 -2.19
C ARG A 60 -8.91 -3.40 -0.89
N VAL A 61 -7.57 -3.40 -0.98
CA VAL A 61 -6.68 -3.50 0.18
C VAL A 61 -5.95 -2.16 0.37
N LEU A 62 -5.91 -1.65 1.61
CA LEU A 62 -5.27 -0.38 1.92
C LEU A 62 -4.26 -0.55 3.05
N SER A 63 -3.02 -0.12 2.81
CA SER A 63 -1.99 -0.02 3.84
C SER A 63 -1.66 1.43 4.13
N SER A 64 -1.14 1.70 5.33
CA SER A 64 -0.74 3.03 5.75
C SER A 64 0.61 2.96 6.44
N TYR A 65 1.61 3.65 5.90
CA TYR A 65 2.96 3.66 6.46
C TYR A 65 3.42 5.07 6.72
N ASP A 66 4.29 5.22 7.73
CA ASP A 66 5.00 6.48 7.95
C ASP A 66 6.33 6.36 7.23
N ILE A 67 6.52 7.15 6.17
CA ILE A 67 7.72 7.11 5.36
C ILE A 67 8.36 8.49 5.37
N ALA A 68 9.56 8.58 5.97
CA ALA A 68 10.31 9.84 6.08
C ALA A 68 9.43 10.98 6.61
N GLY A 69 8.67 10.70 7.68
CA GLY A 69 7.87 11.69 8.38
C GLY A 69 6.53 12.03 7.76
N LYS A 70 6.14 11.34 6.68
CA LYS A 70 4.83 11.54 6.05
C LYS A 70 4.08 10.24 5.95
N ARG A 71 2.76 10.32 6.15
CA ARG A 71 1.88 9.17 5.97
C ARG A 71 1.70 8.92 4.48
N VAL A 72 1.93 7.67 4.06
CA VAL A 72 1.74 7.23 2.68
C VAL A 72 0.78 6.06 2.68
N TRP A 73 -0.24 6.11 1.85
CA TRP A 73 -1.16 5.01 1.64
C TRP A 73 -0.74 4.20 0.42
N ILE A 74 -0.92 2.88 0.51
CA ILE A 74 -0.76 1.97 -0.62
C ILE A 74 -2.09 1.25 -0.80
N ILE A 75 -2.71 1.42 -1.97
CA ILE A 75 -4.04 0.87 -2.25
C ILE A 75 -3.95 -0.04 -3.47
N THR A 76 -4.39 -1.30 -3.31
CA THR A 76 -4.54 -2.23 -4.43
C THR A 76 -6.02 -2.36 -4.76
N GLU A 77 -6.36 -2.15 -6.03
CA GLU A 77 -7.76 -2.22 -6.48
C GLU A 77 -8.30 -3.64 -6.39
N ALA A 78 -9.63 -3.73 -6.36
CA ALA A 78 -10.33 -5.01 -6.16
C ALA A 78 -9.96 -6.05 -7.22
N ASP A 79 -9.77 -5.63 -8.47
CA ASP A 79 -9.44 -6.54 -9.58
C ASP A 79 -7.95 -6.90 -9.62
N ARG A 80 -7.15 -6.36 -8.69
CA ARG A 80 -5.70 -6.59 -8.60
C ARG A 80 -4.93 -6.07 -9.82
N GLY A 81 -5.53 -5.17 -10.59
CA GLY A 81 -4.89 -4.64 -11.78
C GLY A 81 -3.92 -3.50 -11.50
N MET A 82 -4.07 -2.82 -10.37
CA MET A 82 -3.26 -1.64 -10.09
C MET A 82 -3.08 -1.45 -8.58
N THR A 83 -1.88 -1.02 -8.20
CA THR A 83 -1.55 -0.59 -6.83
C THR A 83 -1.01 0.83 -6.89
N THR A 84 -1.60 1.72 -6.10
CA THR A 84 -1.26 3.14 -6.09
C THR A 84 -0.66 3.55 -4.76
N LEU A 85 0.46 4.30 -4.82
CA LEU A 85 1.02 4.97 -3.65
C LEU A 85 0.59 6.43 -3.71
N LEU A 86 -0.01 6.93 -2.64
CA LEU A 86 -0.51 8.31 -2.59
C LEU A 86 -0.48 8.82 -1.15
N PHE A 87 -0.51 10.16 -1.01
CA PHE A 87 -0.74 10.75 0.30
C PHE A 87 -2.23 10.71 0.62
N PRO A 88 -2.62 10.62 1.92
CA PRO A 88 -4.04 10.58 2.28
C PRO A 88 -4.88 11.74 1.73
N ASP A 89 -4.29 12.94 1.65
CA ASP A 89 -5.01 14.11 1.15
C ASP A 89 -5.14 14.13 -0.38
N GLU A 90 -4.52 13.17 -1.06
CA GLU A 90 -4.65 13.02 -2.51
C GLU A 90 -5.75 12.02 -2.88
N TYR A 91 -6.32 11.38 -1.87
CA TYR A 91 -7.40 10.42 -2.10
C TYR A 91 -8.72 11.16 -2.38
#